data_59f26491f53694a3bd9e9b83d29755f6
#
_entry.id   59f26491f53694a3bd9e9b83d29755f6
#
_cell.length_a   1.000
_cell.length_b   1.000
_cell.length_c   1.000
_cell.angle_alpha   90.00
_cell.angle_beta   90.00
_cell.angle_gamma   90.00
#
_symmetry.space_group_name_H-M   'P 1'
#
loop_
_entity.id
_entity.type
_entity.pdbx_description
1 polymer ?
#
loop_
_entity_poly.entity_id
_entity_poly.type
_entity_poly.pdbx_seq_one_letter_code
_entity_poly.pdbx_strand_id
1 'polypeptide(L)'
;VKQGNEDLVKSEAGGSGSGSYKEGELQWTQYPDECWVAIFDDESLSSKRLIRTDKISYACGRNKSQYYQMIWEAEDGNIYLFSPSYAKTMSDERQRTTLPAGVVRIAKGTEEFDASYYVNIEELSDGRGFLRTWPIGGTKFLMLMYDSALTPSKTMKANQLAIFDAEAATFKEVTGLPAADIISGFGNTPYAEGGKAYIAVTTTEGYPAVYAIDSDTAVATKGLTVEATQISAIGRMMPL
;
A
#
# COMPACT_ATOMS: atom_id res chain seq x y z
N VAL A 1 2.52 25.58 8.56
CA VAL A 1 3.74 24.88 8.99
C VAL A 1 3.63 24.62 10.46
N LYS A 2 3.95 23.41 10.93
CA LYS A 2 3.98 23.08 12.35
C LYS A 2 5.11 23.88 13.01
N GLN A 3 4.84 24.46 14.18
CA GLN A 3 5.85 25.21 14.95
C GLN A 3 7.10 24.35 15.19
N GLY A 4 8.28 24.89 14.90
CA GLY A 4 9.56 24.19 14.99
C GLY A 4 9.95 23.38 13.73
N ASN A 5 9.17 23.49 12.64
CA ASN A 5 9.42 22.82 11.35
C ASN A 5 9.61 23.85 10.21
N GLU A 6 9.83 25.10 10.53
CA GLU A 6 9.95 26.19 9.55
C GLU A 6 11.12 25.98 8.59
N ASP A 7 12.19 25.40 9.08
CA ASP A 7 13.40 25.05 8.32
C ASP A 7 13.21 23.87 7.32
N LEU A 8 12.09 23.12 7.46
CA LEU A 8 11.71 22.07 6.49
C LEU A 8 11.02 22.65 5.24
N VAL A 9 10.63 23.92 5.28
CA VAL A 9 10.11 24.61 4.09
C VAL A 9 11.26 24.88 3.13
N LYS A 10 11.05 24.53 1.86
CA LYS A 10 12.09 24.71 0.84
C LYS A 10 12.27 26.18 0.52
N SER A 11 13.51 26.68 0.61
CA SER A 11 13.88 28.04 0.24
C SER A 11 13.96 28.31 -1.26
N GLU A 12 14.07 27.23 -2.04
CA GLU A 12 14.18 27.26 -3.51
C GLU A 12 13.61 25.99 -4.14
N ALA A 13 13.25 26.07 -5.41
CA ALA A 13 12.78 24.92 -6.16
C ALA A 13 13.93 23.93 -6.41
N GLY A 14 13.63 22.63 -6.44
CA GLY A 14 14.64 21.59 -6.66
C GLY A 14 14.05 20.20 -6.81
N GLY A 15 14.93 19.19 -6.73
CA GLY A 15 14.56 17.80 -6.90
C GLY A 15 14.28 17.41 -8.36
N SER A 16 13.82 16.17 -8.57
CA SER A 16 13.46 15.65 -9.89
C SER A 16 12.38 14.59 -9.80
N GLY A 17 11.58 14.44 -10.85
CA GLY A 17 10.50 13.44 -10.91
C GLY A 17 9.51 13.58 -9.75
N SER A 18 9.16 12.47 -9.11
CA SER A 18 8.27 12.45 -7.94
C SER A 18 8.87 13.09 -6.68
N GLY A 19 10.14 13.40 -6.68
CA GLY A 19 10.86 14.11 -5.63
C GLY A 19 11.04 15.61 -5.89
N SER A 20 10.46 16.16 -6.98
CA SER A 20 10.52 17.59 -7.27
C SER A 20 9.69 18.40 -6.26
N TYR A 21 10.14 19.62 -5.98
CA TYR A 21 9.46 20.55 -5.07
C TYR A 21 9.67 21.99 -5.53
N LYS A 22 8.76 22.87 -5.12
CA LYS A 22 8.82 24.32 -5.37
C LYS A 22 9.32 25.05 -4.14
N GLU A 23 9.73 26.29 -4.32
CA GLU A 23 9.95 27.22 -3.24
C GLU A 23 8.68 27.35 -2.38
N GLY A 24 8.82 27.39 -1.08
CA GLY A 24 7.71 27.46 -0.13
C GLY A 24 7.01 26.12 0.14
N GLU A 25 7.36 25.04 -0.56
CA GLU A 25 6.78 23.71 -0.33
C GLU A 25 7.41 23.00 0.85
N LEU A 26 6.55 22.25 1.56
CA LEU A 26 6.95 21.23 2.51
C LEU A 26 6.82 19.88 1.85
N GLN A 27 7.94 19.27 1.46
CA GLN A 27 7.96 18.03 0.69
C GLN A 27 7.41 16.82 1.46
N TRP A 28 7.55 16.82 2.79
CA TRP A 28 7.18 15.70 3.65
C TRP A 28 6.09 16.09 4.64
N THR A 29 5.41 15.10 5.23
CA THR A 29 4.41 15.36 6.24
C THR A 29 5.02 15.92 7.53
N GLN A 30 4.31 16.84 8.17
CA GLN A 30 4.65 17.38 9.50
C GLN A 30 4.04 16.56 10.63
N TYR A 31 3.17 15.61 10.29
CA TYR A 31 2.41 14.78 11.23
C TYR A 31 2.62 13.31 10.87
N PRO A 32 3.85 12.77 11.10
CA PRO A 32 4.18 11.39 10.71
C PRO A 32 3.39 10.34 11.50
N ASP A 33 2.87 10.70 12.67
CA ASP A 33 2.10 9.83 13.55
C ASP A 33 0.58 10.01 13.42
N GLU A 34 0.13 10.59 12.31
CA GLU A 34 -1.30 10.80 12.06
C GLU A 34 -1.67 10.41 10.63
N CYS A 35 -2.87 9.84 10.48
CA CYS A 35 -3.53 9.65 9.19
C CYS A 35 -4.74 10.57 9.08
N TRP A 36 -4.82 11.32 7.99
CA TRP A 36 -5.87 12.30 7.74
C TRP A 36 -6.64 11.93 6.48
N VAL A 37 -7.98 12.02 6.55
CA VAL A 37 -8.87 11.79 5.42
C VAL A 37 -9.78 13.00 5.26
N ALA A 38 -9.87 13.51 4.02
CA ALA A 38 -10.83 14.53 3.65
C ALA A 38 -12.04 13.86 2.99
N ILE A 39 -13.22 14.13 3.52
CA ILE A 39 -14.51 13.67 2.99
C ILE A 39 -15.19 14.88 2.36
N PHE A 40 -15.72 14.71 1.16
CA PHE A 40 -16.44 15.74 0.42
C PHE A 40 -17.85 15.25 0.12
N ASP A 41 -18.83 16.15 0.24
CA ASP A 41 -20.24 15.82 0.09
C ASP A 41 -20.67 15.61 -1.36
N ASP A 42 -19.93 16.20 -2.31
CA ASP A 42 -20.26 16.19 -3.73
C ASP A 42 -19.03 16.23 -4.66
N GLU A 43 -19.29 16.06 -5.95
CA GLU A 43 -18.28 16.11 -7.01
C GLU A 43 -17.60 17.50 -7.16
N SER A 44 -18.23 18.56 -6.67
CA SER A 44 -17.67 19.92 -6.74
C SER A 44 -16.60 20.17 -5.67
N LEU A 45 -16.44 19.24 -4.71
CA LEU A 45 -15.52 19.34 -3.56
C LEU A 45 -15.74 20.64 -2.76
N SER A 46 -16.99 21.15 -2.75
CA SER A 46 -17.34 22.44 -2.13
C SER A 46 -17.43 22.37 -0.60
N SER A 47 -17.83 21.22 -0.07
CA SER A 47 -17.95 20.96 1.36
C SER A 47 -16.93 19.93 1.77
N LYS A 48 -16.18 20.20 2.82
CA LYS A 48 -15.11 19.32 3.28
C LYS A 48 -15.18 19.08 4.77
N ARG A 49 -15.18 17.81 5.15
CA ARG A 49 -14.92 17.35 6.52
C ARG A 49 -13.54 16.69 6.59
N LEU A 50 -12.78 17.00 7.60
CA LEU A 50 -11.47 16.39 7.84
C LEU A 50 -11.54 15.53 9.09
N ILE A 51 -11.26 14.24 8.93
CA ILE A 51 -11.12 13.29 10.04
C ILE A 51 -9.67 12.82 10.16
N ARG A 52 -9.27 12.43 11.36
CA ARG A 52 -7.92 12.00 11.64
C ARG A 52 -7.87 10.90 12.69
N THR A 53 -6.81 10.10 12.62
CA THR A 53 -6.47 9.07 13.61
C THR A 53 -4.96 9.08 13.88
N ASP A 54 -4.58 8.73 15.09
CA ASP A 54 -3.20 8.52 15.55
C ASP A 54 -2.82 7.03 15.67
N LYS A 55 -3.69 6.14 15.19
CA LYS A 55 -3.44 4.68 15.22
C LYS A 55 -2.44 4.23 14.15
N ILE A 56 -2.36 4.95 13.05
CA ILE A 56 -1.47 4.68 11.92
C ILE A 56 -0.80 5.98 11.44
N SER A 57 0.35 5.85 10.81
CA SER A 57 0.97 6.93 10.04
C SER A 57 0.12 7.23 8.79
N TYR A 58 0.49 8.22 8.01
CA TYR A 58 -0.25 8.59 6.80
C TYR A 58 -0.49 7.40 5.85
N ALA A 59 -1.72 7.30 5.32
CA ALA A 59 -2.16 6.25 4.39
C ALA A 59 -1.82 6.63 2.94
N CYS A 60 -0.56 6.80 2.64
CA CYS A 60 -0.08 6.94 1.28
C CYS A 60 1.25 6.20 1.12
N GLY A 61 1.51 5.76 -0.11
CA GLY A 61 2.67 4.96 -0.40
C GLY A 61 3.98 5.75 -0.41
N ARG A 62 4.99 5.11 -0.95
CA ARG A 62 6.33 5.64 -1.08
C ARG A 62 6.33 7.03 -1.70
N ASN A 63 7.00 7.97 -1.05
CA ASN A 63 7.10 9.38 -1.45
C ASN A 63 5.74 10.09 -1.64
N LYS A 64 4.70 9.64 -0.94
CA LYS A 64 3.33 10.16 -1.09
C LYS A 64 2.84 10.16 -2.55
N SER A 65 3.25 9.15 -3.30
CA SER A 65 2.95 9.03 -4.72
C SER A 65 1.49 8.61 -4.94
N GLN A 66 0.80 9.26 -5.88
CA GLN A 66 -0.54 8.89 -6.33
C GLN A 66 -0.62 7.49 -6.98
N TYR A 67 0.51 6.87 -7.31
CA TYR A 67 0.56 5.51 -7.86
C TYR A 67 0.38 4.41 -6.81
N TYR A 68 0.27 4.79 -5.52
CA TYR A 68 0.11 3.86 -4.41
C TYR A 68 -1.19 4.18 -3.67
N GLN A 69 -2.30 3.70 -4.20
CA GLN A 69 -3.58 3.82 -3.53
C GLN A 69 -3.58 2.99 -2.25
N MET A 70 -3.99 3.60 -1.15
CA MET A 70 -3.97 3.02 0.19
C MET A 70 -5.32 3.16 0.91
N ILE A 71 -6.35 3.60 0.21
CA ILE A 71 -7.73 3.70 0.69
C ILE A 71 -8.63 2.93 -0.28
N TRP A 72 -9.41 1.99 0.25
CA TRP A 72 -10.22 1.09 -0.53
C TRP A 72 -11.58 0.87 0.12
N GLU A 73 -12.64 0.99 -0.64
CA GLU A 73 -13.94 0.45 -0.28
C GLU A 73 -13.96 -1.05 -0.60
N ALA A 74 -14.32 -1.88 0.36
CA ALA A 74 -14.49 -3.31 0.19
C ALA A 74 -15.97 -3.67 -0.10
N GLU A 75 -16.23 -4.91 -0.48
CA GLU A 75 -17.59 -5.34 -0.85
C GLU A 75 -18.56 -5.33 0.34
N ASP A 76 -18.10 -5.32 1.56
CA ASP A 76 -18.89 -5.12 2.77
C ASP A 76 -19.38 -3.67 2.93
N GLY A 77 -18.84 -2.75 2.12
CA GLY A 77 -19.13 -1.32 2.13
C GLY A 77 -18.35 -0.54 3.19
N ASN A 78 -17.42 -1.18 3.89
CA ASN A 78 -16.48 -0.50 4.75
C ASN A 78 -15.31 0.07 3.93
N ILE A 79 -14.73 1.16 4.40
CA ILE A 79 -13.52 1.74 3.80
C ILE A 79 -12.33 1.41 4.68
N TYR A 80 -11.35 0.71 4.10
CA TYR A 80 -10.11 0.35 4.77
C TYR A 80 -8.96 1.23 4.31
N LEU A 81 -8.21 1.76 5.28
CA LEU A 81 -7.04 2.59 5.06
C LEU A 81 -5.80 1.86 5.51
N PHE A 82 -4.85 1.77 4.60
CA PHE A 82 -3.58 1.07 4.79
C PHE A 82 -2.45 2.08 4.93
N SER A 83 -1.71 2.04 6.04
CA SER A 83 -0.46 2.78 6.18
C SER A 83 0.72 1.83 6.09
N PRO A 84 1.60 1.98 5.11
CA PRO A 84 2.84 1.21 5.05
C PRO A 84 3.88 1.69 6.07
N SER A 85 3.58 2.72 6.84
CA SER A 85 4.50 3.43 7.74
C SER A 85 5.81 3.85 7.09
N TYR A 86 5.72 4.30 5.85
CA TYR A 86 6.88 4.69 5.06
C TYR A 86 7.69 5.82 5.71
N ALA A 87 7.08 6.61 6.59
CA ALA A 87 7.76 7.62 7.38
C ALA A 87 8.88 7.06 8.28
N LYS A 88 8.92 5.76 8.57
CA LYS A 88 10.07 5.11 9.26
C LYS A 88 11.39 5.26 8.49
N THR A 89 11.33 5.49 7.19
CA THR A 89 12.52 5.64 6.32
C THR A 89 13.08 7.06 6.30
N MET A 90 12.42 8.04 6.93
CA MET A 90 12.85 9.43 6.93
C MET A 90 14.12 9.61 7.73
N SER A 91 15.07 10.37 7.19
CA SER A 91 16.34 10.70 7.86
C SER A 91 16.13 11.72 8.98
N ASP A 92 15.26 12.70 8.78
CA ASP A 92 14.89 13.69 9.81
C ASP A 92 13.89 13.09 10.81
N GLU A 93 14.26 13.09 12.09
CA GLU A 93 13.45 12.49 13.15
C GLU A 93 12.07 13.14 13.31
N ARG A 94 11.95 14.43 13.00
CA ARG A 94 10.66 15.14 13.04
C ARG A 94 9.66 14.65 11.99
N GLN A 95 10.16 13.97 10.96
CA GLN A 95 9.38 13.41 9.86
C GLN A 95 9.21 11.89 10.00
N ARG A 96 9.82 11.31 11.01
CA ARG A 96 9.81 9.86 11.24
C ARG A 96 8.67 9.44 12.12
N THR A 97 8.02 8.33 11.78
CA THR A 97 7.05 7.65 12.65
C THR A 97 7.69 6.48 13.37
N THR A 98 7.16 6.17 14.54
CA THR A 98 7.39 4.91 15.26
C THR A 98 6.21 3.96 15.14
N LEU A 99 5.07 4.43 14.61
CA LEU A 99 3.88 3.62 14.41
C LEU A 99 4.14 2.48 13.43
N PRO A 100 3.64 1.27 13.70
CA PRO A 100 3.78 0.14 12.77
C PRO A 100 2.97 0.34 11.48
N ALA A 101 3.32 -0.40 10.45
CA ALA A 101 2.46 -0.57 9.30
C ALA A 101 1.13 -1.17 9.75
N GLY A 102 0.01 -0.57 9.36
CA GLY A 102 -1.28 -0.95 9.93
C GLY A 102 -2.47 -0.58 9.07
N VAL A 103 -3.63 -1.05 9.51
CA VAL A 103 -4.92 -0.84 8.86
C VAL A 103 -5.92 -0.30 9.86
N VAL A 104 -6.66 0.73 9.44
CA VAL A 104 -7.83 1.27 10.14
C VAL A 104 -9.04 1.23 9.21
N ARG A 105 -10.24 1.41 9.78
CA ARG A 105 -11.49 1.33 9.04
C ARG A 105 -12.34 2.58 9.28
N ILE A 106 -13.06 2.99 8.24
CA ILE A 106 -14.25 3.84 8.34
C ILE A 106 -15.43 2.90 8.08
N ALA A 107 -16.31 2.73 9.07
CA ALA A 107 -17.43 1.80 8.94
C ALA A 107 -18.48 2.31 7.95
N LYS A 108 -19.10 1.40 7.23
CA LYS A 108 -20.18 1.69 6.27
C LYS A 108 -21.22 2.62 6.87
N GLY A 109 -21.54 3.69 6.14
CA GLY A 109 -22.55 4.67 6.55
C GLY A 109 -22.09 5.63 7.67
N THR A 110 -20.80 5.64 8.00
CA THR A 110 -20.21 6.61 8.92
C THR A 110 -19.19 7.50 8.20
N GLU A 111 -18.85 8.61 8.84
CA GLU A 111 -17.83 9.54 8.35
C GLU A 111 -16.72 9.74 9.40
N GLU A 112 -16.45 8.71 10.20
CA GLU A 112 -15.45 8.72 11.26
C GLU A 112 -14.68 7.42 11.27
N PHE A 113 -13.45 7.46 11.76
CA PHE A 113 -12.67 6.24 12.00
C PHE A 113 -13.36 5.38 13.06
N ASP A 114 -13.48 4.09 12.76
CA ASP A 114 -13.96 3.11 13.72
C ASP A 114 -12.95 2.93 14.86
N ALA A 115 -13.33 3.40 16.05
CA ALA A 115 -12.47 3.33 17.21
C ALA A 115 -12.14 1.90 17.65
N SER A 116 -13.00 0.94 17.31
CA SER A 116 -12.86 -0.48 17.68
C SER A 116 -11.99 -1.28 16.71
N TYR A 117 -11.66 -0.72 15.53
CA TYR A 117 -10.91 -1.42 14.49
C TYR A 117 -9.49 -0.86 14.35
N TYR A 118 -8.52 -1.74 14.47
CA TYR A 118 -7.11 -1.51 14.15
C TYR A 118 -6.41 -2.85 13.99
N VAL A 119 -5.60 -2.98 12.97
CA VAL A 119 -4.75 -4.15 12.75
C VAL A 119 -3.30 -3.72 12.55
N ASN A 120 -2.40 -4.28 13.34
CA ASN A 120 -0.96 -4.11 13.20
C ASN A 120 -0.42 -5.15 12.21
N ILE A 121 -0.08 -4.72 11.00
CA ILE A 121 0.44 -5.62 9.95
C ILE A 121 1.85 -6.12 10.30
N GLU A 122 2.66 -5.32 10.99
CA GLU A 122 4.02 -5.75 11.37
C GLU A 122 3.99 -6.89 12.39
N GLU A 123 3.01 -6.93 13.30
CA GLU A 123 2.81 -8.08 14.21
C GLU A 123 2.44 -9.35 13.45
N LEU A 124 1.64 -9.23 12.39
CA LEU A 124 1.20 -10.37 11.58
C LEU A 124 2.26 -10.85 10.58
N SER A 125 3.26 -10.02 10.27
CA SER A 125 4.23 -10.25 9.20
C SER A 125 5.68 -10.32 9.67
N ASP A 126 5.92 -10.60 10.94
CA ASP A 126 7.26 -10.66 11.54
C ASP A 126 8.08 -9.36 11.33
N GLY A 127 7.44 -8.22 11.64
CA GLY A 127 8.06 -6.89 11.60
C GLY A 127 8.16 -6.25 10.21
N ARG A 128 7.58 -6.86 9.17
CA ARG A 128 7.68 -6.35 7.79
C ARG A 128 6.54 -5.39 7.47
N GLY A 129 6.88 -4.34 6.72
CA GLY A 129 5.90 -3.46 6.10
C GLY A 129 5.55 -3.93 4.67
N PHE A 130 4.74 -3.12 4.00
CA PHE A 130 4.29 -3.38 2.63
C PHE A 130 4.48 -2.14 1.72
N LEU A 131 4.50 -2.38 0.42
CA LEU A 131 4.63 -1.32 -0.59
C LEU A 131 3.29 -0.95 -1.20
N ARG A 132 2.43 -1.93 -1.47
CA ARG A 132 1.14 -1.77 -2.17
C ARG A 132 0.09 -2.72 -1.62
N THR A 133 -1.17 -2.33 -1.85
CA THR A 133 -2.34 -3.16 -1.60
C THR A 133 -3.29 -3.11 -2.79
N TRP A 134 -4.02 -4.19 -3.04
CA TRP A 134 -5.04 -4.27 -4.07
C TRP A 134 -6.23 -5.09 -3.56
N PRO A 135 -7.48 -4.62 -3.75
CA PRO A 135 -8.65 -5.42 -3.43
C PRO A 135 -8.73 -6.64 -4.37
N ILE A 136 -9.05 -7.80 -3.83
CA ILE A 136 -9.14 -9.07 -4.59
C ILE A 136 -10.48 -9.78 -4.42
N GLY A 137 -11.47 -9.07 -3.89
CA GLY A 137 -12.85 -9.54 -3.66
C GLY A 137 -13.19 -9.70 -2.18
N GLY A 138 -14.46 -9.50 -1.84
CA GLY A 138 -14.91 -9.48 -0.45
C GLY A 138 -14.19 -8.42 0.36
N THR A 139 -13.62 -8.83 1.48
CA THR A 139 -12.78 -8.00 2.37
C THR A 139 -11.28 -8.31 2.25
N LYS A 140 -10.89 -9.04 1.20
CA LYS A 140 -9.50 -9.51 1.02
C LYS A 140 -8.68 -8.59 0.13
N PHE A 141 -7.44 -8.43 0.52
CA PHE A 141 -6.46 -7.59 -0.16
C PHE A 141 -5.18 -8.38 -0.44
N LEU A 142 -4.70 -8.31 -1.68
CA LEU A 142 -3.35 -8.73 -2.02
C LEU A 142 -2.38 -7.63 -1.59
N MET A 143 -1.35 -7.98 -0.85
CA MET A 143 -0.34 -7.08 -0.35
C MET A 143 1.02 -7.39 -0.96
N LEU A 144 1.70 -6.39 -1.47
CA LEU A 144 3.11 -6.49 -1.87
C LEU A 144 3.99 -6.13 -0.68
N MET A 145 4.61 -7.13 -0.10
CA MET A 145 5.37 -7.03 1.14
C MET A 145 6.86 -6.75 0.88
N TYR A 146 7.47 -5.99 1.77
CA TYR A 146 8.91 -5.88 1.84
C TYR A 146 9.54 -7.15 2.40
N ASP A 147 10.80 -7.39 2.05
CA ASP A 147 11.62 -8.50 2.55
C ASP A 147 12.12 -8.29 3.99
N SER A 148 11.94 -7.10 4.52
CA SER A 148 12.45 -6.70 5.84
C SER A 148 11.76 -5.47 6.38
N ALA A 149 11.99 -5.17 7.66
CA ALA A 149 11.48 -3.98 8.33
C ALA A 149 11.96 -2.67 7.68
N LEU A 150 11.08 -1.67 7.66
CA LEU A 150 11.40 -0.32 7.18
C LEU A 150 12.31 0.39 8.19
N THR A 151 13.44 0.91 7.70
CA THR A 151 14.38 1.71 8.48
C THR A 151 15.00 2.81 7.63
N PRO A 152 15.57 3.88 8.21
CA PRO A 152 16.19 4.96 7.44
C PRO A 152 17.42 4.53 6.62
N SER A 153 18.10 3.46 7.02
CA SER A 153 19.40 3.07 6.49
C SER A 153 19.40 1.81 5.64
N LYS A 154 18.26 1.10 5.55
CA LYS A 154 18.20 -0.19 4.87
C LYS A 154 17.46 -0.09 3.53
N THR A 155 18.06 -0.62 2.49
CA THR A 155 17.38 -0.84 1.22
C THR A 155 16.52 -2.11 1.32
N MET A 156 15.21 -1.96 1.19
CA MET A 156 14.24 -3.04 1.20
C MET A 156 13.83 -3.39 -0.22
N LYS A 157 13.58 -4.66 -0.47
CA LYS A 157 12.98 -5.14 -1.71
C LYS A 157 11.53 -5.51 -1.46
N ALA A 158 10.63 -5.11 -2.34
CA ALA A 158 9.25 -5.55 -2.33
C ALA A 158 9.13 -6.75 -3.29
N ASN A 159 9.37 -7.94 -2.79
CA ASN A 159 9.49 -9.18 -3.55
C ASN A 159 8.71 -10.36 -2.96
N GLN A 160 7.77 -10.09 -2.06
CA GLN A 160 6.90 -11.09 -1.44
C GLN A 160 5.44 -10.65 -1.56
N LEU A 161 4.53 -11.61 -1.54
CA LEU A 161 3.09 -11.35 -1.54
C LEU A 161 2.44 -11.99 -0.32
N ALA A 162 1.38 -11.34 0.15
CA ALA A 162 0.50 -11.87 1.19
C ALA A 162 -0.96 -11.55 0.88
N ILE A 163 -1.88 -12.31 1.46
CA ILE A 163 -3.31 -12.00 1.48
C ILE A 163 -3.68 -11.57 2.89
N PHE A 164 -4.29 -10.41 2.99
CA PHE A 164 -4.88 -9.87 4.20
C PHE A 164 -6.39 -9.84 4.07
N ASP A 165 -7.10 -10.47 4.99
CA ASP A 165 -8.55 -10.37 5.13
C ASP A 165 -8.87 -9.33 6.20
N ALA A 166 -9.44 -8.20 5.78
CA ALA A 166 -9.65 -7.06 6.66
C ALA A 166 -10.78 -7.28 7.67
N GLU A 167 -11.83 -8.04 7.33
CA GLU A 167 -12.92 -8.36 8.27
C GLU A 167 -12.44 -9.34 9.34
N ALA A 168 -11.77 -10.41 8.93
CA ALA A 168 -11.27 -11.44 9.83
C ALA A 168 -9.97 -11.03 10.56
N ALA A 169 -9.32 -9.94 10.15
CA ALA A 169 -8.00 -9.50 10.61
C ALA A 169 -6.93 -10.60 10.51
N THR A 170 -6.96 -11.38 9.42
CA THR A 170 -6.02 -12.48 9.19
C THR A 170 -5.06 -12.19 8.06
N PHE A 171 -3.85 -12.72 8.19
CA PHE A 171 -2.75 -12.53 7.25
C PHE A 171 -2.17 -13.89 6.85
N LYS A 172 -1.99 -14.12 5.54
CA LYS A 172 -1.38 -15.33 5.01
C LYS A 172 -0.33 -14.98 3.98
N GLU A 173 0.87 -15.47 4.12
CA GLU A 173 1.89 -15.37 3.08
C GLU A 173 1.52 -16.21 1.87
N VAL A 174 1.77 -15.65 0.68
CA VAL A 174 1.55 -16.39 -0.57
C VAL A 174 2.69 -17.39 -0.76
N THR A 175 2.31 -18.66 -0.93
CA THR A 175 3.22 -19.76 -1.24
C THR A 175 3.11 -20.17 -2.71
N GLY A 176 4.05 -20.97 -3.23
CA GLY A 176 4.03 -21.44 -4.62
C GLY A 176 4.54 -20.44 -5.66
N LEU A 177 5.05 -19.29 -5.24
CA LEU A 177 5.79 -18.34 -6.08
C LEU A 177 7.25 -18.81 -6.26
N PRO A 178 7.99 -18.27 -7.27
CA PRO A 178 9.44 -18.41 -7.34
C PRO A 178 10.12 -17.92 -6.06
N ALA A 179 11.35 -18.37 -5.83
CA ALA A 179 12.14 -17.89 -4.68
C ALA A 179 12.30 -16.37 -4.71
N ALA A 180 12.17 -15.72 -3.55
CA ALA A 180 12.12 -14.27 -3.45
C ALA A 180 13.39 -13.58 -3.96
N ASP A 181 14.53 -14.21 -3.89
CA ASP A 181 15.83 -13.71 -4.36
C ASP A 181 15.93 -13.60 -5.88
N ILE A 182 15.20 -14.46 -6.63
CA ILE A 182 15.13 -14.37 -8.10
C ILE A 182 13.95 -13.54 -8.61
N ILE A 183 13.00 -13.15 -7.77
CA ILE A 183 11.91 -12.24 -8.16
C ILE A 183 12.48 -10.84 -8.37
N SER A 184 12.41 -10.33 -9.60
CA SER A 184 12.81 -8.97 -9.96
C SER A 184 11.67 -7.96 -9.93
N GLY A 185 10.41 -8.42 -9.98
CA GLY A 185 9.25 -7.55 -9.87
C GLY A 185 7.92 -8.25 -10.08
N PHE A 186 6.87 -7.52 -9.69
CA PHE A 186 5.47 -7.90 -9.92
C PHE A 186 4.79 -6.91 -10.86
N GLY A 187 3.75 -7.36 -11.55
CA GLY A 187 2.87 -6.48 -12.32
C GLY A 187 2.21 -5.43 -11.40
N ASN A 188 2.04 -4.23 -11.93
CA ASN A 188 1.51 -3.10 -11.14
C ASN A 188 0.01 -3.21 -10.87
N THR A 189 -0.72 -3.93 -11.71
CA THR A 189 -2.16 -4.09 -11.60
C THR A 189 -2.52 -5.57 -11.73
N PRO A 190 -2.82 -6.25 -10.62
CA PRO A 190 -3.39 -7.59 -10.63
C PRO A 190 -4.85 -7.54 -11.12
N TYR A 191 -5.34 -8.67 -11.58
CA TYR A 191 -6.74 -8.89 -11.86
C TYR A 191 -7.33 -9.89 -10.86
N ALA A 192 -8.54 -9.68 -10.40
CA ALA A 192 -9.20 -10.59 -9.46
C ALA A 192 -10.58 -11.02 -9.98
N GLU A 193 -10.86 -12.32 -9.92
CA GLU A 193 -12.14 -12.92 -10.29
C GLU A 193 -12.27 -14.32 -9.68
N GLY A 194 -13.48 -14.67 -9.24
CA GLY A 194 -13.81 -16.04 -8.85
C GLY A 194 -12.97 -16.57 -7.68
N GLY A 195 -12.65 -15.74 -6.70
CA GLY A 195 -11.84 -16.13 -5.54
C GLY A 195 -10.35 -16.29 -5.84
N LYS A 196 -9.87 -15.74 -6.95
CA LYS A 196 -8.46 -15.76 -7.34
C LYS A 196 -7.96 -14.38 -7.71
N ALA A 197 -6.71 -14.09 -7.33
CA ALA A 197 -5.96 -12.95 -7.81
C ALA A 197 -4.92 -13.42 -8.84
N TYR A 198 -4.86 -12.74 -9.96
CA TYR A 198 -3.89 -13.02 -11.03
C TYR A 198 -2.87 -11.89 -11.06
N ILE A 199 -1.59 -12.22 -10.94
CA ILE A 199 -0.51 -11.24 -10.97
C ILE A 199 0.65 -11.75 -11.84
N ALA A 200 1.27 -10.82 -12.57
CA ALA A 200 2.49 -11.14 -13.30
C ALA A 200 3.69 -11.15 -12.34
N VAL A 201 4.54 -12.15 -12.50
CA VAL A 201 5.81 -12.28 -11.79
C VAL A 201 6.94 -12.29 -12.80
N THR A 202 7.87 -11.37 -12.66
CA THR A 202 9.11 -11.31 -13.44
C THR A 202 10.25 -11.79 -12.57
N THR A 203 11.07 -12.67 -13.11
CA THR A 203 12.24 -13.21 -12.41
C THR A 203 13.53 -12.87 -13.18
N THR A 204 14.65 -13.05 -12.53
CA THR A 204 15.98 -12.93 -13.17
C THR A 204 16.28 -14.14 -14.08
N GLU A 205 15.44 -15.16 -14.02
CA GLU A 205 15.59 -16.41 -14.77
C GLU A 205 14.35 -16.67 -15.64
N GLY A 206 14.53 -16.70 -16.96
CA GLY A 206 13.47 -17.00 -17.91
C GLY A 206 12.48 -15.85 -18.15
N TYR A 207 11.36 -16.19 -18.80
CA TYR A 207 10.32 -15.24 -19.15
C TYR A 207 9.34 -15.02 -17.98
N PRO A 208 8.73 -13.81 -17.89
CA PRO A 208 7.69 -13.55 -16.91
C PRO A 208 6.48 -14.47 -17.12
N ALA A 209 5.81 -14.75 -16.01
CA ALA A 209 4.61 -15.58 -16.02
C ALA A 209 3.50 -14.97 -15.17
N VAL A 210 2.27 -15.29 -15.53
CA VAL A 210 1.07 -14.97 -14.72
C VAL A 210 0.88 -16.08 -13.69
N TYR A 211 0.70 -15.72 -12.44
CA TYR A 211 0.35 -16.61 -11.35
C TYR A 211 -1.08 -16.37 -10.91
N ALA A 212 -1.83 -17.45 -10.72
CA ALA A 212 -3.14 -17.41 -10.07
C ALA A 212 -2.98 -17.75 -8.59
N ILE A 213 -3.38 -16.84 -7.73
CA ILE A 213 -3.32 -16.97 -6.27
C ILE A 213 -4.73 -17.20 -5.77
N ASP A 214 -4.96 -18.30 -5.09
CA ASP A 214 -6.22 -18.60 -4.44
C ASP A 214 -6.39 -17.70 -3.20
N SER A 215 -7.50 -16.96 -3.13
CA SER A 215 -7.71 -15.93 -2.10
C SER A 215 -7.97 -16.48 -0.70
N ASP A 216 -8.33 -17.77 -0.58
CA ASP A 216 -8.61 -18.41 0.71
C ASP A 216 -7.38 -19.11 1.28
N THR A 217 -6.63 -19.78 0.42
CA THR A 217 -5.48 -20.61 0.81
C THR A 217 -4.14 -19.86 0.70
N ALA A 218 -4.09 -18.75 -0.04
CA ALA A 218 -2.87 -18.01 -0.40
C ALA A 218 -1.85 -18.88 -1.17
N VAL A 219 -2.32 -19.88 -1.94
CA VAL A 219 -1.47 -20.72 -2.77
C VAL A 219 -1.44 -20.18 -4.20
N ALA A 220 -0.25 -19.89 -4.71
CA ALA A 220 -0.02 -19.48 -6.10
C ALA A 220 0.23 -20.68 -6.99
N THR A 221 -0.39 -20.66 -8.16
CA THR A 221 -0.16 -21.64 -9.23
C THR A 221 0.32 -20.91 -10.48
N LYS A 222 1.43 -21.36 -11.05
CA LYS A 222 1.95 -20.81 -12.29
C LYS A 222 0.99 -21.08 -13.44
N GLY A 223 0.66 -20.03 -14.18
CA GLY A 223 -0.16 -20.08 -15.38
C GLY A 223 0.65 -19.75 -16.64
N LEU A 224 0.13 -18.81 -17.43
CA LEU A 224 0.68 -18.41 -18.72
C LEU A 224 2.08 -17.80 -18.58
N THR A 225 3.04 -18.32 -19.34
CA THR A 225 4.36 -17.69 -19.55
C THR A 225 4.30 -16.86 -20.84
N VAL A 226 4.88 -15.66 -20.81
CA VAL A 226 4.86 -14.71 -21.93
C VAL A 226 6.29 -14.37 -22.34
N GLU A 227 6.61 -14.52 -23.61
CA GLU A 227 7.91 -14.12 -24.18
C GLU A 227 8.02 -12.59 -24.23
N ALA A 228 8.36 -11.99 -23.11
CA ALA A 228 8.52 -10.56 -22.90
C ALA A 228 9.58 -10.31 -21.84
N THR A 229 10.01 -9.06 -21.69
CA THR A 229 10.92 -8.66 -20.60
C THR A 229 10.19 -8.48 -19.28
N GLN A 230 8.91 -8.04 -19.33
CA GLN A 230 8.03 -7.86 -18.18
C GLN A 230 6.57 -7.85 -18.61
N ILE A 231 5.67 -8.07 -17.66
CA ILE A 231 4.22 -7.87 -17.79
C ILE A 231 3.81 -6.85 -16.75
N SER A 232 3.28 -5.70 -17.18
CA SER A 232 2.95 -4.60 -16.27
C SER A 232 1.57 -4.73 -15.64
N ALA A 233 0.60 -5.27 -16.37
CA ALA A 233 -0.79 -5.40 -15.94
C ALA A 233 -1.45 -6.62 -16.55
N ILE A 234 -2.51 -7.08 -15.90
CA ILE A 234 -3.37 -8.18 -16.36
C ILE A 234 -4.81 -7.71 -16.28
N GLY A 235 -5.61 -8.10 -17.24
CA GLY A 235 -7.03 -7.82 -17.28
C GLY A 235 -7.77 -8.83 -18.15
N ARG A 236 -9.09 -8.87 -17.99
CA ARG A 236 -9.99 -9.65 -18.84
C ARG A 236 -10.76 -8.71 -19.75
N MET A 237 -10.78 -9.03 -21.05
CA MET A 237 -11.67 -8.35 -21.98
C MET A 237 -13.08 -8.93 -21.82
N MET A 238 -14.05 -8.04 -21.58
CA MET A 238 -15.46 -8.45 -21.60
C MET A 238 -15.89 -8.61 -23.06
N PRO A 239 -16.67 -9.65 -23.41
CA PRO A 239 -17.28 -9.70 -24.72
C PRO A 239 -18.20 -8.48 -24.90
N LEU A 240 -18.19 -7.91 -26.12
CA LEU A 240 -19.06 -6.82 -26.53
C LEU A 240 -20.52 -7.31 -26.59
#